data_8ba227a18a9a90e685c08f3d18aba205
#
_entry.id   8ba227a18a9a90e685c08f3d18aba205
#
_cell.length_a   1.000
_cell.length_b   1.000
_cell.length_c   1.000
_cell.angle_alpha   90.00
_cell.angle_beta   90.00
_cell.angle_gamma   90.00
#
_symmetry.space_group_name_H-M   'P 1'
#
loop_
_entity.id
_entity.type
_entity.pdbx_description
1 polymer ?
#
loop_
_entity_poly.entity_id
_entity_poly.type
_entity_poly.pdbx_seq_one_letter_code
_entity_poly.pdbx_strand_id
1 'polypeptide(L)'
;MQYTQKYQKREKKMKDFESLKTSTKNKVLTVVFNRPEKMNTFSGQMLKDILELLDEAEKDDDIRAVIFTGSGKAFCAGADLSSGEDTFDMSDKGKAKTEVKRDTGGILTLRLFDFKKPLIAAINGAAVGVGVTMTLPMDVRICSEKAKFGFVFAKRGIVPEACSSWFLPKIVGISNALQWCLSGKIFMPQEALDKGLVTEVTPEDKLLERAEEIAADFVEATSSLSVTLIRQMLWKMLGADHPMEAHKIDSRGVYSLGKTGEASEGVMSFLEKREPNFPGKVSKDLPEFYPWWEDKEFK
;
A
#
# COMPACT_ATOMS: atom_id res chain seq x y z
N MET A 1 -6.74 28.37 26.11
CA MET A 1 -7.21 27.16 26.79
C MET A 1 -8.68 26.86 26.41
N GLN A 2 -9.03 26.58 25.15
CA GLN A 2 -10.42 26.26 24.75
C GLN A 2 -10.50 25.55 23.39
N TYR A 3 -9.46 24.79 22.95
CA TYR A 3 -9.44 24.14 21.64
C TYR A 3 -9.41 22.58 21.68
N THR A 4 -9.62 21.96 22.86
CA THR A 4 -9.38 20.51 23.02
C THR A 4 -10.66 19.67 23.13
N GLN A 5 -11.85 20.16 22.78
CA GLN A 5 -13.11 19.43 23.06
C GLN A 5 -14.02 19.14 21.86
N LYS A 6 -13.56 19.18 20.61
CA LYS A 6 -14.48 19.03 19.44
C LYS A 6 -14.33 17.78 18.59
N TYR A 7 -13.44 16.85 18.89
CA TYR A 7 -13.23 15.64 18.07
C TYR A 7 -13.24 14.32 18.86
N GLN A 8 -14.18 14.15 19.80
CA GLN A 8 -14.60 12.79 20.18
C GLN A 8 -15.67 12.31 19.20
N LYS A 9 -15.33 12.05 17.92
CA LYS A 9 -16.17 11.28 17.02
C LYS A 9 -15.96 9.80 17.33
N ARG A 10 -17.09 9.08 17.47
CA ARG A 10 -17.15 7.63 17.68
C ARG A 10 -16.14 6.93 16.76
N GLU A 11 -15.25 6.13 17.34
CA GLU A 11 -14.48 5.14 16.63
C GLU A 11 -15.45 4.22 15.89
N LYS A 12 -15.54 4.37 14.57
CA LYS A 12 -16.29 3.44 13.73
C LYS A 12 -15.44 2.19 13.62
N LYS A 13 -15.78 1.16 14.38
CA LYS A 13 -15.09 -0.11 14.35
C LYS A 13 -15.40 -0.81 13.01
N MET A 14 -14.37 -1.15 12.24
CA MET A 14 -14.51 -2.09 11.12
C MET A 14 -14.93 -3.46 11.65
N LYS A 15 -15.43 -4.35 10.79
CA LYS A 15 -15.74 -5.72 11.19
C LYS A 15 -14.50 -6.41 11.77
N ASP A 16 -14.72 -7.45 12.54
CA ASP A 16 -13.65 -8.29 13.04
C ASP A 16 -13.12 -9.20 11.91
N PHE A 17 -11.81 -9.22 11.71
CA PHE A 17 -11.10 -10.07 10.76
C PHE A 17 -10.35 -11.17 11.53
N GLU A 18 -10.14 -12.31 10.91
CA GLU A 18 -9.45 -13.43 11.53
C GLU A 18 -7.94 -13.18 11.67
N SER A 19 -7.32 -12.63 10.63
CA SER A 19 -5.85 -12.45 10.57
C SER A 19 -5.40 -11.00 10.79
N LEU A 20 -6.32 -10.05 10.99
CA LEU A 20 -6.01 -8.64 11.12
C LEU A 20 -6.62 -8.04 12.38
N LYS A 21 -5.94 -7.05 12.96
CA LYS A 21 -6.54 -6.08 13.88
C LYS A 21 -6.57 -4.71 13.24
N THR A 22 -7.62 -3.95 13.50
CA THR A 22 -7.82 -2.63 12.92
C THR A 22 -8.15 -1.58 13.96
N SER A 23 -7.68 -0.37 13.75
CA SER A 23 -8.09 0.81 14.51
C SER A 23 -8.11 2.02 13.60
N THR A 24 -9.05 2.96 13.82
CA THR A 24 -9.13 4.19 13.05
C THR A 24 -8.99 5.38 13.98
N LYS A 25 -8.04 6.25 13.68
CA LYS A 25 -7.78 7.48 14.43
C LYS A 25 -7.48 8.61 13.45
N ASN A 26 -8.06 9.79 13.62
CA ASN A 26 -7.80 10.97 12.76
C ASN A 26 -7.92 10.66 11.25
N LYS A 27 -8.93 9.88 10.85
CA LYS A 27 -9.17 9.42 9.46
C LYS A 27 -8.08 8.50 8.89
N VAL A 28 -7.18 7.99 9.71
CA VAL A 28 -6.15 7.01 9.34
C VAL A 28 -6.55 5.65 9.88
N LEU A 29 -6.64 4.67 9.00
CA LEU A 29 -6.88 3.26 9.35
C LEU A 29 -5.53 2.58 9.55
N THR A 30 -5.28 2.08 10.76
CA THR A 30 -4.13 1.22 11.05
C THR A 30 -4.56 -0.25 10.99
N VAL A 31 -3.86 -1.02 10.17
CA VAL A 31 -4.06 -2.45 9.95
C VAL A 31 -2.85 -3.19 10.48
N VAL A 32 -3.07 -4.08 11.44
CA VAL A 32 -2.02 -4.87 12.07
C VAL A 32 -2.21 -6.33 11.67
N PHE A 33 -1.24 -6.93 10.97
CA PHE A 33 -1.19 -8.38 10.74
C PHE A 33 -1.10 -9.08 12.09
N ASN A 34 -2.03 -9.97 12.40
CA ASN A 34 -2.20 -10.48 13.76
C ASN A 34 -2.17 -12.00 13.84
N ARG A 35 -1.08 -12.59 13.34
CA ARG A 35 -0.71 -14.00 13.51
C ARG A 35 0.74 -14.11 14.01
N PRO A 36 1.10 -13.46 15.17
CA PRO A 36 2.48 -13.35 15.61
C PRO A 36 3.13 -14.71 15.90
N GLU A 37 2.36 -15.72 16.31
CA GLU A 37 2.80 -17.10 16.53
C GLU A 37 3.28 -17.79 15.24
N LYS A 38 2.82 -17.32 14.08
CA LYS A 38 3.26 -17.75 12.74
C LYS A 38 4.08 -16.67 12.02
N MET A 39 4.66 -15.71 12.76
CA MET A 39 5.44 -14.62 12.17
C MET A 39 4.67 -13.85 11.08
N ASN A 40 3.35 -13.75 11.21
CA ASN A 40 2.44 -13.12 10.26
C ASN A 40 2.59 -13.64 8.82
N THR A 41 2.87 -14.95 8.64
CA THR A 41 3.00 -15.55 7.31
C THR A 41 1.72 -15.40 6.50
N PHE A 42 1.90 -15.09 5.22
CA PHE A 42 0.82 -14.83 4.27
C PHE A 42 0.06 -16.12 3.94
N SER A 43 -1.22 -16.11 4.15
CA SER A 43 -2.14 -17.22 3.92
C SER A 43 -3.33 -16.79 3.06
N GLY A 44 -4.09 -17.76 2.54
CA GLY A 44 -5.34 -17.48 1.82
C GLY A 44 -6.35 -16.69 2.66
N GLN A 45 -6.41 -16.94 3.99
CA GLN A 45 -7.27 -16.16 4.89
C GLN A 45 -6.80 -14.71 5.01
N MET A 46 -5.49 -14.47 5.14
CA MET A 46 -4.95 -13.11 5.19
C MET A 46 -5.22 -12.35 3.90
N LEU A 47 -5.06 -12.99 2.74
CA LEU A 47 -5.43 -12.39 1.45
C LEU A 47 -6.90 -11.96 1.45
N LYS A 48 -7.81 -12.86 1.81
CA LYS A 48 -9.24 -12.58 1.87
C LYS A 48 -9.55 -11.40 2.79
N ASP A 49 -9.01 -11.42 4.00
CA ASP A 49 -9.22 -10.37 5.00
C ASP A 49 -8.72 -9.00 4.49
N ILE A 50 -7.53 -8.96 3.84
CA ILE A 50 -6.99 -7.70 3.31
C ILE A 50 -7.85 -7.18 2.15
N LEU A 51 -8.27 -8.03 1.22
CA LEU A 51 -9.11 -7.62 0.09
C LEU A 51 -10.44 -7.03 0.56
N GLU A 52 -11.13 -7.72 1.50
CA GLU A 52 -12.37 -7.23 2.08
C GLU A 52 -12.17 -5.91 2.84
N LEU A 53 -11.08 -5.79 3.63
CA LEU A 53 -10.74 -4.55 4.34
C LEU A 53 -10.53 -3.38 3.37
N LEU A 54 -9.80 -3.61 2.28
CA LEU A 54 -9.56 -2.58 1.26
C LEU A 54 -10.86 -2.14 0.60
N ASP A 55 -11.80 -3.07 0.33
CA ASP A 55 -13.09 -2.75 -0.27
C ASP A 55 -13.99 -1.93 0.67
N GLU A 56 -13.95 -2.22 1.97
CA GLU A 56 -14.66 -1.44 2.99
C GLU A 56 -14.02 -0.07 3.18
N ALA A 57 -12.68 -0.03 3.32
CA ALA A 57 -11.94 1.22 3.52
C ALA A 57 -12.04 2.16 2.32
N GLU A 58 -12.15 1.64 1.10
CA GLU A 58 -12.27 2.48 -0.10
C GLU A 58 -13.62 3.20 -0.16
N LYS A 59 -14.70 2.57 0.32
CA LYS A 59 -16.07 3.12 0.37
C LYS A 59 -16.29 4.10 1.51
N ASP A 60 -15.47 4.06 2.55
CA ASP A 60 -15.63 4.88 3.76
C ASP A 60 -14.83 6.19 3.63
N ASP A 61 -15.49 7.31 3.34
CA ASP A 61 -14.85 8.62 3.20
C ASP A 61 -14.26 9.18 4.52
N ASP A 62 -14.59 8.58 5.66
CA ASP A 62 -13.95 8.90 6.94
C ASP A 62 -12.56 8.24 7.06
N ILE A 63 -12.20 7.30 6.17
CA ILE A 63 -10.84 6.76 6.05
C ILE A 63 -10.15 7.49 4.90
N ARG A 64 -9.02 8.14 5.17
CA ARG A 64 -8.28 8.95 4.22
C ARG A 64 -6.90 8.37 3.87
N ALA A 65 -6.32 7.57 4.74
CA ALA A 65 -5.06 6.84 4.53
C ALA A 65 -5.09 5.51 5.29
N VAL A 66 -4.24 4.56 4.90
CA VAL A 66 -4.12 3.25 5.54
C VAL A 66 -2.66 2.97 5.86
N ILE A 67 -2.38 2.56 7.10
CA ILE A 67 -1.08 2.10 7.57
C ILE A 67 -1.15 0.59 7.75
N PHE A 68 -0.18 -0.15 7.20
CA PHE A 68 0.01 -1.58 7.44
C PHE A 68 1.23 -1.80 8.34
N THR A 69 1.07 -2.63 9.38
CA THR A 69 2.16 -3.06 10.26
C THR A 69 1.91 -4.50 10.74
N GLY A 70 2.84 -5.10 11.46
CA GLY A 70 2.71 -6.45 12.00
C GLY A 70 2.73 -6.48 13.52
N SER A 71 2.03 -7.45 14.12
CA SER A 71 2.17 -7.75 15.54
C SER A 71 3.39 -8.65 15.80
N GLY A 72 4.05 -8.48 16.94
CA GLY A 72 5.21 -9.29 17.35
C GLY A 72 6.49 -8.99 16.55
N LYS A 73 7.28 -10.02 16.25
CA LYS A 73 8.65 -9.90 15.72
C LYS A 73 8.76 -9.76 14.21
N ALA A 74 7.66 -9.83 13.48
CA ALA A 74 7.65 -9.77 12.03
C ALA A 74 6.56 -8.84 11.52
N PHE A 75 6.84 -8.18 10.43
CA PHE A 75 5.82 -7.60 9.58
C PHE A 75 5.05 -8.73 8.87
N CYS A 76 5.75 -9.48 8.02
CA CYS A 76 5.30 -10.73 7.41
C CYS A 76 6.52 -11.54 6.94
N ALA A 77 6.71 -12.73 7.47
CA ALA A 77 7.92 -13.54 7.19
C ALA A 77 7.86 -14.33 5.88
N GLY A 78 6.88 -14.09 5.02
CA GLY A 78 6.72 -14.75 3.72
C GLY A 78 5.48 -15.62 3.63
N ALA A 79 5.42 -16.51 2.63
CA ALA A 79 4.34 -17.45 2.46
C ALA A 79 4.22 -18.41 3.65
N ASP A 80 3.00 -18.84 3.98
CA ASP A 80 2.77 -19.89 4.97
C ASP A 80 3.23 -21.24 4.37
N LEU A 81 4.34 -21.77 4.89
CA LEU A 81 4.96 -23.01 4.43
C LEU A 81 4.38 -24.27 5.08
N SER A 82 3.21 -24.18 5.71
CA SER A 82 2.59 -25.32 6.41
C SER A 82 2.23 -26.49 5.47
N SER A 83 2.10 -26.24 4.16
CA SER A 83 1.88 -27.28 3.14
C SER A 83 3.17 -28.03 2.71
N GLY A 84 4.33 -27.71 3.32
CA GLY A 84 5.61 -28.36 3.02
C GLY A 84 6.01 -28.21 1.54
N GLU A 85 6.35 -29.34 0.89
CA GLU A 85 6.78 -29.38 -0.52
C GLU A 85 5.73 -28.88 -1.51
N ASP A 86 4.46 -28.96 -1.15
CA ASP A 86 3.34 -28.54 -2.01
C ASP A 86 3.03 -27.02 -1.90
N THR A 87 3.78 -26.25 -1.10
CA THR A 87 3.47 -24.83 -0.85
C THR A 87 3.37 -23.98 -2.12
N PHE A 88 4.22 -24.26 -3.11
CA PHE A 88 4.24 -23.53 -4.38
C PHE A 88 3.68 -24.34 -5.55
N ASP A 89 3.17 -25.55 -5.30
CA ASP A 89 2.49 -26.34 -6.32
C ASP A 89 1.05 -25.84 -6.50
N MET A 90 0.85 -25.06 -7.55
CA MET A 90 -0.46 -24.53 -7.92
C MET A 90 -1.17 -25.41 -8.97
N SER A 91 -0.62 -26.57 -9.30
CA SER A 91 -1.21 -27.50 -10.28
C SER A 91 -2.46 -28.19 -9.70
N ASP A 92 -3.42 -28.49 -10.57
CA ASP A 92 -4.54 -29.39 -10.24
C ASP A 92 -4.07 -30.84 -10.45
N LYS A 93 -3.49 -31.43 -9.40
CA LYS A 93 -2.99 -32.83 -9.46
C LYS A 93 -4.05 -33.77 -10.07
N GLY A 94 -3.75 -34.37 -11.21
CA GLY A 94 -4.61 -35.34 -11.89
C GLY A 94 -5.50 -34.81 -13.02
N LYS A 95 -5.43 -33.53 -13.41
CA LYS A 95 -6.16 -32.97 -14.57
C LYS A 95 -5.24 -32.83 -15.78
N ALA A 96 -5.73 -33.19 -16.97
CA ALA A 96 -4.94 -33.24 -18.22
C ALA A 96 -4.60 -31.83 -18.79
N LYS A 97 -5.26 -30.77 -18.36
CA LYS A 97 -4.97 -29.36 -18.68
C LYS A 97 -5.16 -28.53 -17.44
N THR A 98 -4.10 -27.90 -16.96
CA THR A 98 -4.13 -26.91 -15.90
C THR A 98 -4.06 -25.52 -16.53
N GLU A 99 -5.10 -24.71 -16.30
CA GLU A 99 -4.97 -23.27 -16.50
C GLU A 99 -3.95 -22.73 -15.47
N VAL A 100 -3.13 -21.78 -15.89
CA VAL A 100 -2.19 -21.10 -14.99
C VAL A 100 -2.99 -20.33 -13.95
N LYS A 101 -2.89 -20.74 -12.68
CA LYS A 101 -3.54 -20.03 -11.58
C LYS A 101 -2.79 -18.73 -11.29
N ARG A 102 -3.55 -17.69 -10.99
CA ARG A 102 -2.97 -16.41 -10.59
C ARG A 102 -2.21 -16.54 -9.29
N ASP A 103 -1.01 -15.95 -9.24
CA ASP A 103 -0.27 -15.73 -8.01
C ASP A 103 -1.08 -14.88 -7.02
N THR A 104 -1.26 -15.39 -5.81
CA THR A 104 -2.07 -14.73 -4.77
C THR A 104 -1.44 -13.43 -4.28
N GLY A 105 -0.12 -13.34 -4.25
CA GLY A 105 0.61 -12.10 -4.00
C GLY A 105 0.34 -11.06 -5.08
N GLY A 106 0.28 -11.49 -6.36
CA GLY A 106 -0.07 -10.64 -7.50
C GLY A 106 -1.50 -10.13 -7.44
N ILE A 107 -2.47 -10.93 -6.99
CA ILE A 107 -3.85 -10.48 -6.76
C ILE A 107 -3.86 -9.34 -5.73
N LEU A 108 -3.16 -9.50 -4.61
CA LEU A 108 -3.07 -8.50 -3.56
C LEU A 108 -2.40 -7.21 -4.06
N THR A 109 -1.24 -7.33 -4.70
CA THR A 109 -0.46 -6.14 -5.12
C THR A 109 -1.16 -5.34 -6.21
N LEU A 110 -1.89 -5.97 -7.12
CA LEU A 110 -2.73 -5.28 -8.09
C LEU A 110 -3.87 -4.53 -7.39
N ARG A 111 -4.53 -5.14 -6.39
CA ARG A 111 -5.57 -4.44 -5.62
C ARG A 111 -5.01 -3.24 -4.83
N LEU A 112 -3.82 -3.37 -4.22
CA LEU A 112 -3.13 -2.27 -3.55
C LEU A 112 -2.71 -1.16 -4.52
N PHE A 113 -2.27 -1.52 -5.73
CA PHE A 113 -1.91 -0.58 -6.79
C PHE A 113 -3.12 0.27 -7.24
N ASP A 114 -4.30 -0.37 -7.37
CA ASP A 114 -5.54 0.30 -7.79
C ASP A 114 -6.28 0.98 -6.64
N PHE A 115 -5.86 0.77 -5.40
CA PHE A 115 -6.50 1.38 -4.23
C PHE A 115 -6.42 2.90 -4.27
N LYS A 116 -7.53 3.58 -3.94
CA LYS A 116 -7.69 5.02 -4.17
C LYS A 116 -7.04 5.92 -3.12
N LYS A 117 -6.68 5.37 -1.97
CA LYS A 117 -6.18 6.16 -0.83
C LYS A 117 -4.71 5.85 -0.56
N PRO A 118 -3.95 6.76 0.04
CA PRO A 118 -2.56 6.52 0.41
C PRO A 118 -2.36 5.30 1.28
N LEU A 119 -1.30 4.55 1.00
CA LEU A 119 -0.87 3.33 1.68
C LEU A 119 0.52 3.52 2.26
N ILE A 120 0.68 3.23 3.54
CA ILE A 120 1.97 3.30 4.24
C ILE A 120 2.31 1.92 4.81
N ALA A 121 3.51 1.43 4.52
CA ALA A 121 4.05 0.25 5.17
C ALA A 121 4.96 0.67 6.33
N ALA A 122 4.54 0.37 7.57
CA ALA A 122 5.33 0.52 8.79
C ALA A 122 5.91 -0.85 9.17
N ILE A 123 7.11 -1.15 8.66
CA ILE A 123 7.71 -2.49 8.70
C ILE A 123 8.44 -2.68 10.03
N ASN A 124 7.76 -3.28 11.00
CA ASN A 124 8.24 -3.45 12.38
C ASN A 124 9.32 -4.54 12.55
N GLY A 125 9.42 -5.49 11.63
CA GLY A 125 10.30 -6.64 11.77
C GLY A 125 10.58 -7.34 10.44
N ALA A 126 10.69 -8.67 10.46
CA ALA A 126 10.99 -9.44 9.26
C ALA A 126 9.92 -9.22 8.16
N ALA A 127 10.35 -8.85 6.96
CA ALA A 127 9.57 -8.74 5.73
C ALA A 127 10.29 -9.51 4.61
N VAL A 128 9.85 -10.74 4.32
CA VAL A 128 10.56 -11.68 3.45
C VAL A 128 9.61 -12.27 2.40
N GLY A 129 10.07 -12.46 1.16
CA GLY A 129 9.23 -12.95 0.06
C GLY A 129 8.00 -12.06 -0.11
N VAL A 130 6.79 -12.65 -0.11
CA VAL A 130 5.53 -11.89 -0.21
C VAL A 130 5.39 -10.83 0.90
N GLY A 131 6.05 -11.01 2.05
CA GLY A 131 6.05 -10.02 3.13
C GLY A 131 6.71 -8.69 2.75
N VAL A 132 7.72 -8.69 1.89
CA VAL A 132 8.30 -7.45 1.36
C VAL A 132 7.66 -7.06 0.04
N THR A 133 7.32 -8.01 -0.83
CA THR A 133 6.78 -7.68 -2.16
C THR A 133 5.40 -7.06 -2.10
N MET A 134 4.55 -7.43 -1.13
CA MET A 134 3.26 -6.77 -0.94
C MET A 134 3.37 -5.29 -0.59
N THR A 135 4.52 -4.83 -0.07
CA THR A 135 4.73 -3.42 0.27
C THR A 135 5.12 -2.55 -0.93
N LEU A 136 5.55 -3.16 -2.03
CA LEU A 136 6.06 -2.43 -3.19
C LEU A 136 5.04 -1.47 -3.84
N PRO A 137 3.75 -1.81 -3.97
CA PRO A 137 2.73 -0.86 -4.45
C PRO A 137 2.24 0.14 -3.40
N MET A 138 2.72 0.08 -2.15
CA MET A 138 2.40 1.08 -1.14
C MET A 138 3.22 2.35 -1.38
N ASP A 139 2.67 3.51 -1.00
CA ASP A 139 3.21 4.80 -1.40
C ASP A 139 4.45 5.19 -0.59
N VAL A 140 4.45 4.87 0.71
CA VAL A 140 5.60 5.08 1.60
C VAL A 140 5.91 3.79 2.35
N ARG A 141 7.19 3.48 2.46
CA ARG A 141 7.73 2.38 3.28
C ARG A 141 8.73 2.94 4.25
N ILE A 142 8.45 2.78 5.54
CA ILE A 142 9.41 3.03 6.64
C ILE A 142 9.61 1.74 7.42
N CYS A 143 10.71 1.62 8.12
CA CYS A 143 10.97 0.41 8.90
C CYS A 143 11.61 0.70 10.25
N SER A 144 11.48 -0.26 11.16
CA SER A 144 12.25 -0.24 12.40
C SER A 144 13.69 -0.66 12.17
N GLU A 145 14.58 -0.27 13.07
CA GLU A 145 15.98 -0.71 13.12
C GLU A 145 16.13 -2.24 13.25
N LYS A 146 15.07 -2.95 13.66
CA LYS A 146 15.04 -4.41 13.81
C LYS A 146 14.50 -5.14 12.58
N ALA A 147 14.05 -4.42 11.55
CA ALA A 147 13.52 -5.01 10.33
C ALA A 147 14.60 -5.84 9.61
N LYS A 148 14.15 -6.84 8.85
CA LYS A 148 14.99 -7.65 7.97
C LYS A 148 14.25 -7.89 6.68
N PHE A 149 14.95 -7.76 5.57
CA PHE A 149 14.36 -7.87 4.25
C PHE A 149 14.98 -9.02 3.47
N GLY A 150 14.19 -9.64 2.58
CA GLY A 150 14.73 -10.67 1.71
C GLY A 150 13.83 -11.02 0.53
N PHE A 151 14.39 -10.90 -0.68
CA PHE A 151 13.78 -11.38 -1.93
C PHE A 151 14.30 -12.78 -2.22
N VAL A 152 13.82 -13.78 -1.46
CA VAL A 152 14.43 -15.13 -1.33
C VAL A 152 14.06 -16.11 -2.44
N PHE A 153 13.56 -15.63 -3.58
CA PHE A 153 13.00 -16.46 -4.67
C PHE A 153 13.96 -17.54 -5.15
N ALA A 154 15.16 -17.17 -5.60
CA ALA A 154 16.15 -18.11 -6.12
C ALA A 154 16.54 -19.19 -5.09
N LYS A 155 16.59 -18.85 -3.79
CA LYS A 155 16.85 -19.81 -2.71
C LYS A 155 15.69 -20.77 -2.45
N ARG A 156 14.51 -20.52 -3.00
CA ARG A 156 13.33 -21.38 -2.89
C ARG A 156 13.01 -22.07 -4.23
N GLY A 157 13.84 -21.88 -5.25
CA GLY A 157 13.62 -22.46 -6.58
C GLY A 157 12.41 -21.86 -7.31
N ILE A 158 12.02 -20.63 -6.96
CA ILE A 158 10.91 -19.91 -7.58
C ILE A 158 11.40 -18.58 -8.18
N VAL A 159 10.54 -17.93 -8.92
CA VAL A 159 10.78 -16.63 -9.56
C VAL A 159 10.13 -15.50 -8.75
N PRO A 160 10.43 -14.20 -9.03
CA PRO A 160 9.70 -13.08 -8.46
C PRO A 160 8.19 -13.21 -8.63
N GLU A 161 7.45 -12.95 -7.55
CA GLU A 161 5.98 -12.99 -7.45
C GLU A 161 5.41 -11.61 -7.06
N ALA A 162 4.10 -11.51 -6.87
CA ALA A 162 3.45 -10.27 -6.42
C ALA A 162 3.78 -9.05 -7.30
N CYS A 163 3.90 -9.25 -8.61
CA CYS A 163 4.31 -8.22 -9.55
C CYS A 163 5.65 -7.52 -9.21
N SER A 164 6.47 -8.13 -8.34
CA SER A 164 7.73 -7.53 -7.90
C SER A 164 8.74 -7.33 -9.03
N SER A 165 8.67 -8.13 -10.11
CA SER A 165 9.47 -7.91 -11.32
C SER A 165 9.17 -6.57 -12.03
N TRP A 166 7.98 -6.00 -11.79
CA TRP A 166 7.60 -4.69 -12.32
C TRP A 166 7.89 -3.56 -11.31
N PHE A 167 7.51 -3.74 -10.04
CA PHE A 167 7.63 -2.69 -9.01
C PHE A 167 9.07 -2.49 -8.54
N LEU A 168 9.77 -3.57 -8.17
CA LEU A 168 11.06 -3.46 -7.49
C LEU A 168 12.11 -2.68 -8.31
N PRO A 169 12.35 -2.97 -9.61
CA PRO A 169 13.35 -2.23 -10.38
C PRO A 169 13.00 -0.75 -10.57
N LYS A 170 11.72 -0.37 -10.49
CA LYS A 170 11.28 1.03 -10.55
C LYS A 170 11.56 1.79 -9.24
N ILE A 171 11.58 1.08 -8.13
CA ILE A 171 11.83 1.66 -6.80
C ILE A 171 13.33 1.76 -6.52
N VAL A 172 14.09 0.67 -6.73
CA VAL A 172 15.50 0.57 -6.30
C VAL A 172 16.50 0.54 -7.45
N GLY A 173 16.02 0.62 -8.69
CA GLY A 173 16.83 0.42 -9.88
C GLY A 173 17.13 -1.06 -10.17
N ILE A 174 17.39 -1.36 -11.47
CA ILE A 174 17.52 -2.74 -11.95
C ILE A 174 18.70 -3.48 -11.30
N SER A 175 19.84 -2.83 -11.07
CA SER A 175 21.02 -3.49 -10.51
C SER A 175 20.80 -3.97 -9.08
N ASN A 176 20.17 -3.16 -8.22
CA ASN A 176 19.85 -3.54 -6.85
C ASN A 176 18.78 -4.64 -6.81
N ALA A 177 17.76 -4.54 -7.67
CA ALA A 177 16.72 -5.55 -7.79
C ALA A 177 17.31 -6.92 -8.18
N LEU A 178 18.18 -6.96 -9.20
CA LEU A 178 18.88 -8.19 -9.61
C LEU A 178 19.77 -8.73 -8.52
N GLN A 179 20.59 -7.88 -7.85
CA GLN A 179 21.48 -8.31 -6.77
C GLN A 179 20.71 -9.01 -5.65
N TRP A 180 19.55 -8.47 -5.24
CA TRP A 180 18.76 -9.04 -4.17
C TRP A 180 17.99 -10.30 -4.60
N CYS A 181 17.35 -10.28 -5.77
CA CYS A 181 16.54 -11.41 -6.24
C CYS A 181 17.39 -12.62 -6.62
N LEU A 182 18.55 -12.44 -7.29
CA LEU A 182 19.43 -13.53 -7.69
C LEU A 182 20.16 -14.16 -6.51
N SER A 183 20.61 -13.35 -5.54
CA SER A 183 21.31 -13.87 -4.35
C SER A 183 20.35 -14.46 -3.31
N GLY A 184 19.13 -13.94 -3.23
CA GLY A 184 18.17 -14.27 -2.17
C GLY A 184 18.72 -14.04 -0.77
N LYS A 185 19.68 -13.12 -0.59
CA LYS A 185 20.26 -12.81 0.73
C LYS A 185 19.25 -12.01 1.56
N ILE A 186 19.37 -12.17 2.88
CA ILE A 186 18.72 -11.27 3.84
C ILE A 186 19.59 -10.04 3.99
N PHE A 187 18.99 -8.86 4.05
CA PHE A 187 19.67 -7.60 4.28
C PHE A 187 18.98 -6.75 5.34
N MET A 188 19.70 -5.77 5.86
CA MET A 188 19.33 -5.00 7.04
C MET A 188 18.73 -3.64 6.65
N PRO A 189 18.11 -2.92 7.58
CA PRO A 189 17.42 -1.65 7.33
C PRO A 189 18.28 -0.59 6.64
N GLN A 190 19.56 -0.49 7.03
CA GLN A 190 20.45 0.50 6.42
C GLN A 190 20.66 0.23 4.93
N GLU A 191 20.86 -1.02 4.51
CA GLU A 191 20.97 -1.36 3.09
C GLU A 191 19.63 -1.05 2.34
N ALA A 192 18.48 -1.28 2.99
CA ALA A 192 17.18 -0.94 2.43
C ALA A 192 17.00 0.58 2.23
N LEU A 193 17.49 1.38 3.19
CA LEU A 193 17.48 2.84 3.13
C LEU A 193 18.43 3.36 2.04
N ASP A 194 19.68 2.91 2.06
CA ASP A 194 20.73 3.36 1.11
C ASP A 194 20.33 3.09 -0.36
N LYS A 195 19.54 2.03 -0.59
CA LYS A 195 19.08 1.62 -1.93
C LYS A 195 17.66 2.09 -2.26
N GLY A 196 17.02 2.85 -1.38
CA GLY A 196 15.72 3.47 -1.62
C GLY A 196 14.52 2.52 -1.53
N LEU A 197 14.67 1.33 -0.94
CA LEU A 197 13.53 0.45 -0.67
C LEU A 197 12.62 1.03 0.41
N VAL A 198 13.21 1.61 1.45
CA VAL A 198 12.49 2.36 2.49
C VAL A 198 12.98 3.80 2.51
N THR A 199 12.13 4.71 2.95
CA THR A 199 12.44 6.15 3.01
C THR A 199 13.02 6.56 4.36
N GLU A 200 12.82 5.75 5.41
CA GLU A 200 13.26 6.06 6.76
C GLU A 200 13.45 4.79 7.60
N VAL A 201 14.42 4.83 8.53
CA VAL A 201 14.63 3.82 9.58
C VAL A 201 14.43 4.50 10.92
N THR A 202 13.57 3.92 11.78
CA THR A 202 13.23 4.48 13.08
C THR A 202 13.55 3.52 14.21
N PRO A 203 13.69 3.98 15.48
CA PRO A 203 13.58 3.10 16.65
C PRO A 203 12.26 2.33 16.62
N GLU A 204 12.27 1.08 17.12
CA GLU A 204 11.10 0.20 17.07
C GLU A 204 9.86 0.82 17.73
N ASP A 205 10.04 1.45 18.89
CA ASP A 205 8.97 2.10 19.66
C ASP A 205 8.43 3.39 19.04
N LYS A 206 9.09 3.94 18.02
CA LYS A 206 8.71 5.16 17.30
C LYS A 206 8.10 4.90 15.93
N LEU A 207 8.15 3.67 15.44
CA LEU A 207 7.76 3.34 14.08
C LEU A 207 6.31 3.71 13.77
N LEU A 208 5.37 3.33 14.63
CA LEU A 208 3.95 3.59 14.39
C LEU A 208 3.60 5.07 14.53
N GLU A 209 4.17 5.75 15.53
CA GLU A 209 4.03 7.21 15.69
C GLU A 209 4.50 7.94 14.43
N ARG A 210 5.66 7.53 13.88
CA ARG A 210 6.19 8.13 12.65
C ARG A 210 5.32 7.86 11.44
N ALA A 211 4.75 6.66 11.31
CA ALA A 211 3.80 6.34 10.25
C ALA A 211 2.50 7.17 10.36
N GLU A 212 2.01 7.40 11.58
CA GLU A 212 0.84 8.26 11.84
C GLU A 212 1.13 9.72 11.45
N GLU A 213 2.34 10.25 11.73
CA GLU A 213 2.75 11.61 11.29
C GLU A 213 2.76 11.72 9.76
N ILE A 214 3.36 10.76 9.06
CA ILE A 214 3.38 10.74 7.58
C ILE A 214 1.95 10.66 7.03
N ALA A 215 1.08 9.85 7.65
CA ALA A 215 -0.32 9.76 7.24
C ALA A 215 -1.07 11.09 7.48
N ALA A 216 -0.77 11.79 8.57
CA ALA A 216 -1.35 13.09 8.87
C ALA A 216 -1.04 14.11 7.77
N ASP A 217 0.19 14.16 7.24
CA ASP A 217 0.57 15.02 6.11
C ASP A 217 -0.28 14.77 4.85
N PHE A 218 -0.79 13.55 4.67
CA PHE A 218 -1.65 13.21 3.52
C PHE A 218 -3.14 13.49 3.76
N VAL A 219 -3.53 13.65 5.03
CA VAL A 219 -4.93 13.75 5.46
C VAL A 219 -5.29 15.17 5.88
N GLU A 220 -4.40 15.84 6.61
CA GLU A 220 -4.65 17.17 7.16
C GLU A 220 -4.50 18.23 6.07
N ALA A 221 -5.44 19.15 6.02
CA ALA A 221 -5.44 20.29 5.09
C ALA A 221 -5.26 19.94 3.59
N THR A 222 -5.60 18.70 3.20
CA THR A 222 -5.50 18.23 1.80
C THR A 222 -6.86 17.80 1.24
N SER A 223 -7.06 18.00 -0.06
CA SER A 223 -8.22 17.50 -0.79
C SER A 223 -8.12 15.98 -0.98
N SER A 224 -9.16 15.24 -0.58
CA SER A 224 -9.20 13.78 -0.78
C SER A 224 -9.21 13.38 -2.25
N LEU A 225 -9.87 14.17 -3.09
CA LEU A 225 -9.90 13.94 -4.54
C LEU A 225 -8.52 14.18 -5.17
N SER A 226 -7.85 15.27 -4.80
CA SER A 226 -6.50 15.56 -5.30
C SER A 226 -5.51 14.49 -4.88
N VAL A 227 -5.50 14.06 -3.62
CA VAL A 227 -4.61 13.01 -3.13
C VAL A 227 -4.83 11.70 -3.88
N THR A 228 -6.09 11.30 -4.11
CA THR A 228 -6.42 10.11 -4.91
C THR A 228 -5.91 10.23 -6.34
N LEU A 229 -6.18 11.34 -7.02
CA LEU A 229 -5.75 11.54 -8.40
C LEU A 229 -4.22 11.59 -8.51
N ILE A 230 -3.53 12.33 -7.63
CA ILE A 230 -2.07 12.39 -7.59
C ILE A 230 -1.48 10.99 -7.45
N ARG A 231 -1.99 10.20 -6.49
CA ARG A 231 -1.53 8.82 -6.28
C ARG A 231 -1.65 8.00 -7.57
N GLN A 232 -2.82 8.00 -8.18
CA GLN A 232 -3.07 7.21 -9.37
C GLN A 232 -2.26 7.72 -10.58
N MET A 233 -2.16 9.04 -10.76
CA MET A 233 -1.37 9.65 -11.83
C MET A 233 0.10 9.26 -11.74
N LEU A 234 0.72 9.37 -10.57
CA LEU A 234 2.12 9.03 -10.40
C LEU A 234 2.38 7.53 -10.63
N TRP A 235 1.56 6.64 -10.06
CA TRP A 235 1.73 5.20 -10.27
C TRP A 235 1.47 4.75 -11.71
N LYS A 236 0.38 5.21 -12.33
CA LYS A 236 -0.01 4.78 -13.68
C LYS A 236 0.93 5.34 -14.77
N MET A 237 1.54 6.50 -14.54
CA MET A 237 2.49 7.10 -15.50
C MET A 237 3.87 6.47 -15.47
N LEU A 238 4.23 5.62 -14.50
CA LEU A 238 5.52 4.90 -14.51
C LEU A 238 5.70 3.95 -15.70
N GLY A 239 4.66 3.63 -16.42
CA GLY A 239 4.70 2.80 -17.63
C GLY A 239 4.42 3.57 -18.92
N ALA A 240 4.28 4.89 -18.88
CA ALA A 240 4.01 5.70 -20.06
C ALA A 240 5.26 5.89 -20.92
N ASP A 241 5.10 5.80 -22.24
CA ASP A 241 6.21 5.89 -23.19
C ASP A 241 6.62 7.33 -23.47
N HIS A 242 5.74 8.30 -23.21
CA HIS A 242 5.99 9.70 -23.54
C HIS A 242 5.30 10.66 -22.54
N PRO A 243 5.94 11.80 -22.15
CA PRO A 243 5.34 12.77 -21.21
C PRO A 243 4.01 13.34 -21.67
N MET A 244 3.68 13.30 -22.96
CA MET A 244 2.38 13.72 -23.49
C MET A 244 1.21 12.91 -22.89
N GLU A 245 1.43 11.66 -22.53
CA GLU A 245 0.40 10.86 -21.86
C GLU A 245 0.09 11.42 -20.47
N ALA A 246 1.08 11.82 -19.72
CA ALA A 246 0.90 12.54 -18.46
C ALA A 246 0.19 13.89 -18.70
N HIS A 247 0.66 14.71 -19.66
CA HIS A 247 0.09 16.01 -19.95
C HIS A 247 -1.42 15.95 -20.30
N LYS A 248 -1.87 14.92 -21.01
CA LYS A 248 -3.30 14.71 -21.31
C LYS A 248 -4.13 14.52 -20.04
N ILE A 249 -3.61 13.75 -19.07
CA ILE A 249 -4.31 13.46 -17.81
C ILE A 249 -4.20 14.62 -16.82
N ASP A 250 -3.02 15.25 -16.71
CA ASP A 250 -2.80 16.45 -15.92
C ASP A 250 -3.78 17.56 -16.29
N SER A 251 -3.94 17.80 -17.61
CA SER A 251 -4.85 18.83 -18.12
C SER A 251 -6.32 18.52 -17.77
N ARG A 252 -6.75 17.25 -17.87
CA ARG A 252 -8.09 16.82 -17.46
C ARG A 252 -8.29 16.98 -15.96
N GLY A 253 -7.29 16.61 -15.15
CA GLY A 253 -7.32 16.73 -13.69
C GLY A 253 -7.48 18.19 -13.25
N VAL A 254 -6.60 19.06 -13.72
CA VAL A 254 -6.64 20.51 -13.41
C VAL A 254 -7.97 21.13 -13.85
N TYR A 255 -8.43 20.83 -15.07
CA TYR A 255 -9.70 21.33 -15.58
C TYR A 255 -10.90 20.86 -14.74
N SER A 256 -10.95 19.58 -14.38
CA SER A 256 -12.08 19.02 -13.64
C SER A 256 -12.13 19.55 -12.21
N LEU A 257 -11.00 19.51 -11.48
CA LEU A 257 -10.94 20.03 -10.11
C LEU A 257 -11.12 21.55 -10.05
N GLY A 258 -10.70 22.29 -11.09
CA GLY A 258 -10.90 23.71 -11.21
C GLY A 258 -12.37 24.12 -11.34
N LYS A 259 -13.25 23.23 -11.83
CA LYS A 259 -14.69 23.44 -11.93
C LYS A 259 -15.47 23.06 -10.67
N THR A 260 -14.84 22.29 -9.79
CA THR A 260 -15.43 21.89 -8.51
C THR A 260 -15.08 22.90 -7.41
N GLY A 261 -15.68 22.75 -6.24
CA GLY A 261 -15.30 23.54 -5.05
C GLY A 261 -13.90 23.27 -4.53
N GLU A 262 -13.20 22.22 -5.01
CA GLU A 262 -11.87 21.80 -4.51
C GLU A 262 -10.80 22.87 -4.73
N ALA A 263 -10.56 23.26 -6.00
CA ALA A 263 -9.54 24.26 -6.30
C ALA A 263 -9.88 25.65 -5.72
N SER A 264 -11.16 26.03 -5.74
CA SER A 264 -11.62 27.28 -5.13
C SER A 264 -11.38 27.31 -3.63
N GLU A 265 -11.70 26.23 -2.91
CA GLU A 265 -11.45 26.12 -1.48
C GLU A 265 -9.95 26.17 -1.17
N GLY A 266 -9.12 25.45 -1.94
CA GLY A 266 -7.67 25.49 -1.76
C GLY A 266 -7.07 26.88 -1.92
N VAL A 267 -7.54 27.65 -2.92
CA VAL A 267 -7.09 29.03 -3.16
C VAL A 267 -7.61 29.98 -2.08
N MET A 268 -8.91 29.93 -1.78
CA MET A 268 -9.54 30.86 -0.84
C MET A 268 -9.06 30.67 0.59
N SER A 269 -8.92 29.41 1.05
CA SER A 269 -8.39 29.12 2.38
C SER A 269 -6.95 29.65 2.55
N PHE A 270 -6.12 29.52 1.51
CA PHE A 270 -4.76 30.07 1.52
C PHE A 270 -4.74 31.60 1.60
N LEU A 271 -5.55 32.28 0.78
CA LEU A 271 -5.64 33.76 0.79
C LEU A 271 -6.20 34.31 2.10
N GLU A 272 -7.18 33.61 2.65
CA GLU A 272 -7.83 33.96 3.91
C GLU A 272 -7.06 33.51 5.17
N LYS A 273 -5.97 32.77 4.99
CA LYS A 273 -5.12 32.21 6.07
C LYS A 273 -5.91 31.36 7.07
N ARG A 274 -6.80 30.53 6.58
CA ARG A 274 -7.60 29.59 7.37
C ARG A 274 -7.38 28.15 6.93
N GLU A 275 -7.74 27.21 7.77
CA GLU A 275 -7.77 25.79 7.41
C GLU A 275 -8.76 25.53 6.26
N PRO A 276 -8.39 24.72 5.26
CA PRO A 276 -9.28 24.36 4.17
C PRO A 276 -10.34 23.35 4.62
N ASN A 277 -11.50 23.42 3.98
CA ASN A 277 -12.59 22.47 4.18
C ASN A 277 -13.05 21.94 2.82
N PHE A 278 -12.32 20.97 2.29
CA PHE A 278 -12.57 20.39 0.97
C PHE A 278 -13.88 19.60 0.94
N PRO A 279 -14.80 19.89 0.00
CA PRO A 279 -16.14 19.29 -0.03
C PRO A 279 -16.18 17.89 -0.63
N GLY A 280 -15.21 17.53 -1.48
CA GLY A 280 -15.24 16.32 -2.29
C GLY A 280 -15.04 15.03 -1.52
N LYS A 281 -15.72 13.97 -1.98
CA LYS A 281 -15.68 12.61 -1.43
C LYS A 281 -15.18 11.63 -2.47
N VAL A 282 -14.18 10.82 -2.13
CA VAL A 282 -13.59 9.83 -3.03
C VAL A 282 -14.61 8.79 -3.50
N SER A 283 -15.60 8.46 -2.65
CA SER A 283 -16.62 7.45 -2.96
C SER A 283 -17.56 7.84 -4.10
N LYS A 284 -17.70 9.15 -4.44
CA LYS A 284 -18.74 9.59 -5.39
C LYS A 284 -18.39 10.80 -6.26
N ASP A 285 -17.35 11.57 -5.91
CA ASP A 285 -17.09 12.87 -6.56
C ASP A 285 -15.80 12.84 -7.43
N LEU A 286 -15.25 11.64 -7.72
CA LEU A 286 -14.14 11.52 -8.66
C LEU A 286 -14.59 11.96 -10.06
N PRO A 287 -13.71 12.66 -10.84
CA PRO A 287 -14.05 13.13 -12.17
C PRO A 287 -14.45 12.01 -13.14
N GLU A 288 -15.31 12.31 -14.11
CA GLU A 288 -15.80 11.34 -15.11
C GLU A 288 -14.69 10.64 -15.91
N PHE A 289 -13.53 11.28 -16.08
CA PHE A 289 -12.42 10.66 -16.79
C PHE A 289 -11.68 9.60 -15.94
N TYR A 290 -12.00 9.46 -14.66
CA TYR A 290 -11.43 8.47 -13.80
C TYR A 290 -12.29 7.18 -13.76
N PRO A 291 -11.71 5.99 -13.98
CA PRO A 291 -10.32 5.73 -14.37
C PRO A 291 -10.09 6.06 -15.85
N TRP A 292 -8.90 6.57 -16.20
CA TRP A 292 -8.51 6.85 -17.60
C TRP A 292 -7.80 5.68 -18.28
N TRP A 293 -7.65 4.57 -17.59
CA TRP A 293 -7.05 3.33 -18.07
C TRP A 293 -8.09 2.24 -18.18
N GLU A 294 -7.77 1.22 -18.97
CA GLU A 294 -8.53 -0.02 -19.04
C GLU A 294 -7.84 -1.08 -18.17
N ASP A 295 -8.64 -1.85 -17.46
CA ASP A 295 -8.12 -2.96 -16.66
C ASP A 295 -7.58 -4.06 -17.56
N LYS A 296 -6.38 -4.55 -17.24
CA LYS A 296 -5.77 -5.65 -18.00
C LYS A 296 -6.22 -6.98 -17.43
N GLU A 297 -6.79 -7.82 -18.29
CA GLU A 297 -7.20 -9.17 -17.92
C GLU A 297 -6.02 -10.12 -17.81
N PHE A 298 -6.10 -11.04 -16.87
CA PHE A 298 -5.21 -12.18 -16.77
C PHE A 298 -5.74 -13.27 -17.72
N LYS A 299 -5.04 -13.51 -18.83
CA LYS A 299 -5.36 -14.55 -19.83
C LYS A 299 -4.34 -15.67 -19.79
#